data_6c8dfc4e8348b892393d214b003ca8df
#
_entry.id   6c8dfc4e8348b892393d214b003ca8df
#
_cell.length_a   1.000
_cell.length_b   1.000
_cell.length_c   1.000
_cell.angle_alpha   90.00
_cell.angle_beta   90.00
_cell.angle_gamma   90.00
#
_symmetry.space_group_name_H-M   'P 1'
#
loop_
_entity.id
_entity.type
_entity.pdbx_description
1 polymer ?
#
loop_
_entity_poly.entity_id
_entity_poly.type
_entity_poly.pdbx_seq_one_letter_code
_entity_poly.pdbx_strand_id
1 'polypeptide(L)' 'MSEDHKMTKKDKLVLTITLAIIFFGVFGLALIGLIFNLSG' A
#
# COMPACT_ATOMS: atom_id res chain seq x y z
N MET A 1 6.88 -11.09 16.15
CA MET A 1 6.68 -10.79 16.43
C MET A 1 6.14 -10.02 17.22
N SER A 2 5.87 -9.45 17.62
CA SER A 2 5.51 -8.62 18.29
C SER A 2 4.27 -8.61 18.70
N GLU A 3 3.82 -9.34 19.13
CA GLU A 3 2.65 -9.33 19.45
C GLU A 3 2.40 -8.70 20.63
N ASP A 4 3.20 -8.40 21.40
CA ASP A 4 2.95 -7.73 22.53
C ASP A 4 2.39 -6.48 22.30
N HIS A 5 2.41 -5.83 21.27
CA HIS A 5 1.93 -4.59 21.08
C HIS A 5 0.46 -4.56 21.18
N LYS A 6 -0.17 -3.87 22.01
CA LYS A 6 -1.54 -3.73 22.04
C LYS A 6 -1.95 -2.67 21.12
N MET A 7 -2.37 -2.85 19.93
CA MET A 7 -2.78 -1.83 19.04
C MET A 7 -4.25 -1.62 19.15
N THR A 8 -4.70 -0.37 19.15
CA THR A 8 -6.12 -0.11 19.18
C THR A 8 -6.66 -0.31 17.78
N LYS A 9 -7.96 -0.37 17.67
CA LYS A 9 -8.58 -0.54 16.38
C LYS A 9 -8.23 0.59 15.47
N LYS A 10 -8.14 1.79 15.99
CA LYS A 10 -7.83 2.93 15.19
C LYS A 10 -6.42 2.79 14.65
N ASP A 11 -5.48 2.38 15.46
CA ASP A 11 -4.11 2.25 15.01
C ASP A 11 -4.03 1.21 13.89
N LYS A 12 -4.72 0.13 14.05
CA LYS A 12 -4.70 -0.90 13.05
C LYS A 12 -5.30 -0.38 11.76
N LEU A 13 -6.36 0.40 11.86
CA LEU A 13 -7.00 0.91 10.68
C LEU A 13 -6.07 1.86 9.95
N VAL A 14 -5.42 2.75 10.66
CA VAL A 14 -4.53 3.71 10.04
C VAL A 14 -3.39 2.98 9.34
N LEU A 15 -2.86 1.97 9.98
CA LEU A 15 -1.77 1.22 9.38
C LEU A 15 -2.23 0.53 8.11
N THR A 16 -3.40 -0.06 8.14
CA THR A 16 -3.90 -0.78 6.98
C THR A 16 -4.14 0.18 5.82
N ILE A 17 -4.73 1.33 6.12
CA ILE A 17 -5.01 2.28 5.07
C ILE A 17 -3.71 2.82 4.48
N THR A 18 -2.75 3.12 5.33
CA THR A 18 -1.48 3.64 4.85
C THR A 18 -0.80 2.62 3.95
N LEU A 19 -0.81 1.38 4.37
CA LEU A 19 -0.18 0.35 3.57
C LEU A 19 -0.90 0.19 2.25
N ALA A 20 -2.21 0.27 2.25
CA ALA A 20 -2.98 0.13 1.02
C ALA A 20 -2.66 1.27 0.06
N ILE A 21 -2.54 2.48 0.59
CA ILE A 21 -2.25 3.63 -0.25
C ILE A 21 -0.88 3.46 -0.89
N ILE A 22 0.12 3.04 -0.12
CA ILE A 22 1.45 2.86 -0.64
C ILE A 22 1.44 1.76 -1.69
N PHE A 23 0.75 0.67 -1.40
CA PHE A 23 0.70 -0.45 -2.30
C PHE A 23 0.07 -0.03 -3.61
N PHE A 24 -1.04 0.67 -3.53
CA PHE A 24 -1.73 1.09 -4.73
C PHE A 24 -0.89 2.10 -5.50
N GLY A 25 -0.21 2.98 -4.81
CA GLY A 25 0.61 3.98 -5.48
C GLY A 25 1.72 3.35 -6.27
N VAL A 26 2.45 2.43 -5.66
CA VAL A 26 3.58 1.81 -6.34
C VAL A 26 3.09 0.92 -7.47
N PHE A 27 2.04 0.16 -7.19
CA PHE A 27 1.53 -0.74 -8.20
C PHE A 27 0.92 0.03 -9.35
N GLY A 28 0.18 1.08 -9.06
CA GLY A 28 -0.44 1.87 -10.09
C GLY A 28 0.60 2.52 -10.99
N LEU A 29 1.65 3.05 -10.38
CA LEU A 29 2.69 3.67 -11.17
C LEU A 29 3.37 2.64 -12.06
N ALA A 30 3.61 1.46 -11.54
CA ALA A 30 4.27 0.42 -12.32
C ALA A 30 3.38 0.01 -13.50
N LEU A 31 2.08 -0.06 -13.27
CA LEU A 31 1.18 -0.45 -14.32
C LEU A 31 1.13 0.61 -15.41
N ILE A 32 1.06 1.86 -15.01
CA ILE A 32 1.00 2.93 -15.97
C ILE A 32 2.28 2.96 -16.80
N GLY A 33 3.42 2.77 -16.14
CA GLY A 33 4.67 2.76 -16.85
C GLY A 33 4.74 1.61 -17.85
N LEU A 34 4.20 0.47 -17.46
CA LEU A 34 4.23 -0.67 -18.34
C LEU A 34 3.34 -0.42 -19.55
N ILE A 35 2.18 0.14 -19.33
CA ILE A 35 1.27 0.42 -20.43
C ILE A 35 1.92 1.41 -21.40
N PHE A 36 2.56 2.44 -20.86
CA PHE A 36 3.21 3.40 -21.69
C PHE A 36 4.33 2.74 -22.48
N ASN A 37 5.06 1.87 -21.85
CA ASN A 37 6.17 1.21 -22.54
C ASN A 37 5.65 0.34 -23.66
N LEU A 38 4.59 -0.37 -23.45
CA LEU A 38 4.06 -1.24 -24.46
C LEU A 38 3.37 -0.45 -25.55
N SER A 39 2.71 0.63 -25.19
CA SER A 39 1.95 1.35 -26.14
C SER A 39 2.85 2.25 -26.95
N GLY A 40 3.86 2.74 -26.34
CA GLY A 40 4.64 3.69 -26.99
C GLY A 40 5.72 3.15 -27.75
#